data_adefc2f6addcd4a0aa3c15c8f613c912
#
_entry.id   adefc2f6addcd4a0aa3c15c8f613c912
#
_cell.length_a   1.000
_cell.length_b   1.000
_cell.length_c   1.000
_cell.angle_alpha   90.00
_cell.angle_beta   90.00
_cell.angle_gamma   90.00
#
_symmetry.space_group_name_H-M   'P 1'
#
loop_
_entity.id
_entity.type
_entity.pdbx_description
1 polymer ?
#
loop_
_entity_poly.entity_id
_entity_poly.type
_entity_poly.pdbx_seq_one_letter_code
_entity_poly.pdbx_strand_id
1 'polypeptide(L)'
;MPRLMLLMCLFLMISPVLAADTLQTFTAATEGYRYEFPRDHGSHDAYRTEWWYYTGSLTTKGGRAFGYQLTFFRRAMPADQVKTFPSKWSLTQLYLAHFAVSDLSKKQFHYAEKISRAGLGKAGSESGRLHAWIDRWSAESPAARPDHHLLQAAEGDLAIQLDLSPGKPLVIHGNNGISRKGTDAGQASHYYSFTRMKTTGKLTIGKESFDVTGTSWMDHEFGSADLGKDLVGWDWFSLQLDNQTELMLYRLRRADGSASPVSSGTFIDRDGKGQHLAIGDFTLEPLSEWTSPTSKARYPQRWRLTIPSQHLSLELNPLMAEQELATTRSTQVTYWEGAIEVNGVVQDTKVKGHGYMELTGYAERFTKKL
;
A
#
# COMPACT_ATOMS: atom_id res chain seq x y z
N MET A 1 -74.32 37.86 40.31
CA MET A 1 -73.83 36.63 39.65
C MET A 1 -72.65 36.97 38.77
N PRO A 2 -71.39 36.70 39.17
CA PRO A 2 -70.25 36.93 38.34
C PRO A 2 -69.95 35.67 37.54
N ARG A 3 -69.71 35.86 36.26
CA ARG A 3 -69.22 34.81 35.28
C ARG A 3 -67.71 34.59 35.47
N LEU A 4 -67.38 33.35 35.84
CA LEU A 4 -65.99 32.87 35.92
C LEU A 4 -65.44 32.55 34.51
N MET A 5 -64.50 33.25 34.09
CA MET A 5 -63.81 33.03 32.79
C MET A 5 -62.57 32.13 33.02
N LEU A 6 -62.68 30.88 32.54
CA LEU A 6 -61.60 29.85 32.65
C LEU A 6 -60.60 30.11 31.56
N LEU A 7 -59.39 30.56 31.92
CA LEU A 7 -58.24 30.72 31.01
C LEU A 7 -57.54 29.37 30.93
N MET A 8 -57.60 28.71 29.76
CA MET A 8 -56.91 27.46 29.47
C MET A 8 -55.53 27.81 28.88
N CYS A 9 -54.50 27.69 29.70
CA CYS A 9 -53.11 27.82 29.23
C CYS A 9 -52.67 26.56 28.50
N LEU A 10 -52.51 26.66 27.17
CA LEU A 10 -51.95 25.62 26.33
C LEU A 10 -50.44 25.62 26.50
N PHE A 11 -49.87 24.69 27.28
CA PHE A 11 -48.43 24.45 27.33
C PHE A 11 -48.00 23.69 26.07
N LEU A 12 -47.43 24.38 25.10
CA LEU A 12 -46.68 23.74 24.02
C LEU A 12 -45.38 23.13 24.62
N MET A 13 -45.39 21.82 24.78
CA MET A 13 -44.16 21.07 25.04
C MET A 13 -43.31 21.05 23.76
N ILE A 14 -42.34 21.93 23.68
CA ILE A 14 -41.28 21.84 22.69
C ILE A 14 -40.32 20.74 23.19
N SER A 15 -40.46 19.53 22.65
CA SER A 15 -39.45 18.50 22.83
C SER A 15 -38.17 18.95 22.12
N PRO A 16 -37.03 19.01 22.80
CA PRO A 16 -35.77 19.21 22.08
C PRO A 16 -35.52 17.95 21.22
N VAL A 17 -35.58 18.11 19.92
CA VAL A 17 -34.99 17.14 19.00
C VAL A 17 -33.49 17.18 19.26
N LEU A 18 -33.01 16.28 20.10
CA LEU A 18 -31.61 15.94 20.17
C LEU A 18 -31.24 15.44 18.76
N ALA A 19 -30.59 16.32 17.99
CA ALA A 19 -29.84 15.87 16.83
C ALA A 19 -28.82 14.85 17.38
N ALA A 20 -29.05 13.58 17.11
CA ALA A 20 -28.04 12.56 17.32
C ALA A 20 -26.85 12.99 16.42
N ASP A 21 -25.77 13.44 17.03
CA ASP A 21 -24.49 13.54 16.36
C ASP A 21 -24.21 12.15 15.80
N THR A 22 -24.45 11.97 14.52
CA THR A 22 -24.04 10.76 13.80
C THR A 22 -22.52 10.82 13.78
N LEU A 23 -21.89 10.15 14.74
CA LEU A 23 -20.48 9.84 14.71
C LEU A 23 -20.19 9.30 13.30
N GLN A 24 -19.31 9.97 12.57
CA GLN A 24 -18.94 9.57 11.22
C GLN A 24 -18.28 8.19 11.31
N THR A 25 -19.06 7.15 11.07
CA THR A 25 -18.59 5.78 11.01
C THR A 25 -18.03 5.55 9.61
N PHE A 26 -16.75 5.17 9.52
CA PHE A 26 -16.14 4.82 8.24
C PHE A 26 -16.80 3.59 7.63
N THR A 27 -16.87 3.56 6.30
CA THR A 27 -17.43 2.44 5.54
C THR A 27 -16.52 1.22 5.67
N ALA A 28 -17.08 0.06 5.95
CA ALA A 28 -16.35 -1.20 5.90
C ALA A 28 -16.21 -1.67 4.44
N ALA A 29 -15.07 -2.29 4.11
CA ALA A 29 -14.91 -2.95 2.82
C ALA A 29 -15.76 -4.24 2.81
N THR A 30 -16.69 -4.33 1.87
CA THR A 30 -17.64 -5.44 1.72
C THR A 30 -17.73 -5.90 0.27
N GLU A 31 -18.19 -7.12 0.05
CA GLU A 31 -18.41 -7.64 -1.29
C GLU A 31 -19.40 -6.78 -2.09
N GLY A 32 -19.26 -6.80 -3.42
CA GLY A 32 -20.15 -6.08 -4.32
C GLY A 32 -19.72 -4.65 -4.64
N TYR A 33 -18.54 -4.20 -4.17
CA TYR A 33 -17.98 -2.93 -4.62
C TYR A 33 -17.73 -2.96 -6.13
N ARG A 34 -18.18 -1.91 -6.82
CA ARG A 34 -18.00 -1.77 -8.27
C ARG A 34 -16.98 -0.69 -8.55
N TYR A 35 -15.83 -1.10 -9.05
CA TYR A 35 -14.80 -0.17 -9.48
C TYR A 35 -15.23 0.58 -10.74
N GLU A 36 -14.97 1.87 -10.76
CA GLU A 36 -15.20 2.77 -11.90
C GLU A 36 -13.92 3.58 -12.16
N PHE A 37 -13.22 3.25 -13.23
CA PHE A 37 -12.01 3.97 -13.59
C PHE A 37 -12.30 5.06 -14.61
N PRO A 38 -11.67 6.27 -14.50
CA PRO A 38 -10.52 6.58 -13.63
C PRO A 38 -10.88 7.04 -12.20
N ARG A 39 -12.17 7.09 -11.82
CA ARG A 39 -12.60 7.58 -10.49
C ARG A 39 -11.84 6.90 -9.37
N ASP A 40 -11.77 5.59 -9.39
CA ASP A 40 -11.20 4.78 -8.30
C ASP A 40 -9.66 4.70 -8.32
N HIS A 41 -8.99 5.52 -9.13
CA HIS A 41 -7.58 5.86 -8.94
C HIS A 41 -7.39 6.97 -7.90
N GLY A 42 -8.43 7.74 -7.61
CA GLY A 42 -8.46 8.81 -6.61
C GLY A 42 -8.72 8.32 -5.20
N SER A 43 -8.94 9.25 -4.28
CA SER A 43 -9.19 8.93 -2.88
C SER A 43 -10.63 8.51 -2.60
N HIS A 44 -10.78 7.64 -1.60
CA HIS A 44 -12.01 7.07 -1.10
C HIS A 44 -12.30 7.57 0.32
N ASP A 45 -12.75 8.81 0.45
CA ASP A 45 -12.88 9.51 1.75
C ASP A 45 -13.86 8.85 2.74
N ALA A 46 -14.76 7.99 2.26
CA ALA A 46 -15.63 7.18 3.12
C ALA A 46 -14.87 6.09 3.89
N TYR A 47 -13.67 5.75 3.47
CA TYR A 47 -12.81 4.76 4.13
C TYR A 47 -11.75 5.45 4.99
N ARG A 48 -11.36 4.76 6.08
CA ARG A 48 -10.45 5.33 7.09
C ARG A 48 -9.00 5.37 6.63
N THR A 49 -8.54 4.31 5.99
CA THR A 49 -7.13 4.12 5.59
C THR A 49 -7.06 3.79 4.12
N GLU A 50 -6.09 4.37 3.45
CA GLU A 50 -5.86 4.19 2.02
C GLU A 50 -4.40 4.42 1.70
N TRP A 51 -3.86 3.67 0.72
CA TRP A 51 -2.50 3.89 0.24
C TRP A 51 -2.35 3.65 -1.25
N TRP A 52 -1.46 4.43 -1.84
CA TRP A 52 -0.94 4.28 -3.20
C TRP A 52 0.53 3.90 -3.07
N TYR A 53 0.85 2.68 -3.45
CA TYR A 53 2.17 2.08 -3.26
C TYR A 53 2.78 1.76 -4.61
N TYR A 54 4.02 2.15 -4.80
CA TYR A 54 4.79 1.91 -6.01
C TYR A 54 6.13 1.32 -5.69
N THR A 55 6.50 0.25 -6.40
CA THR A 55 7.86 -0.30 -6.41
C THR A 55 8.29 -0.59 -7.84
N GLY A 56 9.61 -0.69 -8.06
CA GLY A 56 10.07 -1.02 -9.40
C GLY A 56 11.56 -1.30 -9.46
N SER A 57 11.91 -1.94 -10.57
CA SER A 57 13.28 -2.23 -10.97
C SER A 57 13.65 -1.35 -12.15
N LEU A 58 14.70 -0.54 -12.00
CA LEU A 58 15.14 0.44 -12.97
C LEU A 58 16.58 0.16 -13.39
N THR A 59 16.90 0.43 -14.66
CA THR A 59 18.25 0.33 -15.20
C THR A 59 18.58 1.53 -16.06
N THR A 60 19.85 1.92 -16.04
CA THR A 60 20.41 2.88 -17.01
C THR A 60 20.79 2.17 -18.31
N LYS A 61 20.99 2.93 -19.40
CA LYS A 61 21.55 2.39 -20.65
C LYS A 61 22.92 1.72 -20.43
N GLY A 62 23.68 2.14 -19.42
CA GLY A 62 24.97 1.55 -19.04
C GLY A 62 24.87 0.32 -18.13
N GLY A 63 23.68 -0.17 -17.82
CA GLY A 63 23.45 -1.38 -17.01
C GLY A 63 23.50 -1.17 -15.50
N ARG A 64 23.63 0.07 -14.99
CA ARG A 64 23.52 0.33 -13.55
C ARG A 64 22.08 0.11 -13.10
N ALA A 65 21.88 -0.72 -12.08
CA ALA A 65 20.57 -1.18 -11.64
C ALA A 65 20.17 -0.55 -10.30
N PHE A 66 18.87 -0.24 -10.19
CA PHE A 66 18.25 0.33 -9.00
C PHE A 66 16.93 -0.35 -8.69
N GLY A 67 16.61 -0.42 -7.39
CA GLY A 67 15.23 -0.59 -6.92
C GLY A 67 14.69 0.74 -6.41
N TYR A 68 13.38 0.94 -6.47
CA TYR A 68 12.75 2.08 -5.80
C TYR A 68 11.41 1.69 -5.18
N GLN A 69 11.03 2.43 -4.13
CA GLN A 69 9.72 2.42 -3.51
C GLN A 69 9.26 3.87 -3.32
N LEU A 70 7.98 4.13 -3.59
CA LEU A 70 7.29 5.38 -3.25
C LEU A 70 5.88 5.04 -2.80
N THR A 71 5.55 5.39 -1.56
CA THR A 71 4.22 5.11 -0.99
C THR A 71 3.63 6.37 -0.39
N PHE A 72 2.35 6.60 -0.66
CA PHE A 72 1.52 7.59 0.00
C PHE A 72 0.45 6.87 0.82
N PHE A 73 0.30 7.27 2.08
CA PHE A 73 -0.74 6.79 2.98
C PHE A 73 -1.67 7.94 3.33
N ARG A 74 -2.96 7.68 3.33
CA ARG A 74 -4.00 8.57 3.86
C ARG A 74 -4.69 7.90 5.03
N ARG A 75 -4.82 8.64 6.12
CA ARG A 75 -5.62 8.20 7.26
C ARG A 75 -6.60 9.29 7.66
N ALA A 76 -7.90 8.97 7.62
CA ALA A 76 -8.94 9.83 8.13
C ALA A 76 -9.04 9.70 9.65
N MET A 77 -9.23 10.83 10.31
CA MET A 77 -9.39 10.90 11.76
C MET A 77 -10.87 10.69 12.13
N PRO A 78 -11.17 9.90 13.17
CA PRO A 78 -12.54 9.75 13.67
C PRO A 78 -13.13 11.10 14.09
N ALA A 79 -14.42 11.30 13.85
CA ALA A 79 -15.09 12.59 14.10
C ALA A 79 -15.02 13.03 15.57
N ASP A 80 -15.03 12.09 16.52
CA ASP A 80 -14.87 12.34 17.95
C ASP A 80 -13.47 12.86 18.34
N GLN A 81 -12.46 12.59 17.51
CA GLN A 81 -11.10 13.09 17.68
C GLN A 81 -10.85 14.41 16.94
N VAL A 82 -11.71 14.74 15.99
CA VAL A 82 -11.68 16.03 15.29
C VAL A 82 -12.38 17.07 16.17
N LYS A 83 -11.61 17.84 16.95
CA LYS A 83 -12.18 18.98 17.68
C LYS A 83 -12.87 19.90 16.67
N THR A 84 -14.19 20.10 16.84
CA THR A 84 -15.05 20.93 16.00
C THR A 84 -14.79 22.43 16.23
N PHE A 85 -13.55 22.88 16.03
CA PHE A 85 -13.30 24.29 15.83
C PHE A 85 -13.48 24.58 14.32
N PRO A 86 -14.22 25.62 13.94
CA PRO A 86 -14.30 26.06 12.54
C PRO A 86 -12.97 26.65 12.09
N SER A 87 -11.96 25.83 11.96
CA SER A 87 -10.59 26.21 11.67
C SER A 87 -10.03 25.33 10.57
N LYS A 88 -9.42 25.95 9.55
CA LYS A 88 -8.57 25.25 8.57
C LYS A 88 -7.42 24.44 9.21
N TRP A 89 -7.30 24.47 10.54
CA TRP A 89 -6.32 23.78 11.36
C TRP A 89 -6.86 22.46 11.93
N SER A 90 -8.13 22.10 11.72
CA SER A 90 -8.68 20.82 12.17
C SER A 90 -7.97 19.67 11.47
N LEU A 91 -7.51 18.68 12.25
CA LEU A 91 -6.89 17.48 11.74
C LEU A 91 -7.98 16.48 11.31
N THR A 92 -8.40 16.57 10.06
CA THR A 92 -9.39 15.63 9.49
C THR A 92 -8.76 14.44 8.80
N GLN A 93 -7.59 14.65 8.18
CA GLN A 93 -6.83 13.60 7.49
C GLN A 93 -5.33 13.81 7.72
N LEU A 94 -4.63 12.71 7.90
CA LEU A 94 -3.18 12.64 8.00
C LEU A 94 -2.63 11.93 6.76
N TYR A 95 -1.58 12.50 6.19
CA TYR A 95 -0.85 11.93 5.06
C TYR A 95 0.57 11.60 5.48
N LEU A 96 1.02 10.43 5.09
CA LEU A 96 2.39 9.99 5.29
C LEU A 96 2.94 9.53 3.94
N ALA A 97 4.24 9.61 3.75
CA ALA A 97 4.88 9.08 2.55
C ALA A 97 6.27 8.53 2.87
N HIS A 98 6.61 7.44 2.21
CA HIS A 98 7.94 6.84 2.23
C HIS A 98 8.50 6.81 0.82
N PHE A 99 9.78 7.12 0.71
CA PHE A 99 10.52 7.09 -0.54
C PHE A 99 11.86 6.41 -0.30
N ALA A 100 12.16 5.36 -1.06
CA ALA A 100 13.42 4.67 -0.96
C ALA A 100 14.01 4.34 -2.34
N VAL A 101 15.34 4.29 -2.40
CA VAL A 101 16.11 3.87 -3.56
C VAL A 101 17.21 2.92 -3.11
N SER A 102 17.28 1.75 -3.73
CA SER A 102 18.36 0.79 -3.62
C SER A 102 19.29 0.96 -4.81
N ASP A 103 20.49 1.50 -4.62
CA ASP A 103 21.55 1.45 -5.61
C ASP A 103 22.20 0.06 -5.56
N LEU A 104 21.72 -0.83 -6.40
CA LEU A 104 22.11 -2.24 -6.38
C LEU A 104 23.56 -2.43 -6.82
N SER A 105 24.08 -1.52 -7.64
CA SER A 105 25.46 -1.57 -8.11
C SER A 105 26.46 -1.13 -7.03
N LYS A 106 26.12 -0.15 -6.22
CA LYS A 106 26.95 0.36 -5.11
C LYS A 106 26.62 -0.29 -3.77
N LYS A 107 25.56 -1.12 -3.69
CA LYS A 107 25.02 -1.70 -2.45
C LYS A 107 24.71 -0.63 -1.39
N GLN A 108 24.06 0.45 -1.81
CA GLN A 108 23.66 1.56 -0.96
C GLN A 108 22.14 1.68 -0.95
N PHE A 109 21.59 1.86 0.24
CA PHE A 109 20.17 2.07 0.46
C PHE A 109 19.93 3.48 0.98
N HIS A 110 19.05 4.20 0.32
CA HIS A 110 18.68 5.57 0.66
C HIS A 110 17.16 5.61 0.88
N TYR A 111 16.71 6.25 1.95
CA TYR A 111 15.28 6.45 2.16
C TYR A 111 14.98 7.79 2.83
N ALA A 112 13.76 8.24 2.66
CA ALA A 112 13.20 9.42 3.28
C ALA A 112 11.74 9.19 3.61
N GLU A 113 11.24 9.94 4.60
CA GLU A 113 9.86 9.86 5.07
C GLU A 113 9.26 11.25 5.27
N LYS A 114 7.96 11.39 5.02
CA LYS A 114 7.21 12.60 5.28
C LYS A 114 5.93 12.31 6.04
N ILE A 115 5.51 13.29 6.82
CA ILE A 115 4.20 13.32 7.47
C ILE A 115 3.64 14.73 7.39
N SER A 116 2.38 14.86 7.02
CA SER A 116 1.66 16.12 6.99
C SER A 116 0.17 15.91 7.22
N ARG A 117 -0.48 16.88 7.83
CA ARG A 117 -1.93 16.92 7.82
C ARG A 117 -2.45 17.48 6.49
N ALA A 118 -3.70 17.16 6.16
CA ALA A 118 -4.43 17.84 5.10
C ALA A 118 -4.52 19.34 5.38
N GLY A 119 -4.55 20.14 4.34
CA GLY A 119 -4.77 21.56 4.39
C GLY A 119 -3.60 22.43 3.93
N LEU A 120 -3.90 23.68 3.59
CA LEU A 120 -2.96 24.68 3.07
C LEU A 120 -2.21 24.23 1.80
N GLY A 121 -2.73 23.24 1.06
CA GLY A 121 -2.08 22.67 -0.12
C GLY A 121 -0.82 21.84 0.16
N LYS A 122 -0.46 21.60 1.43
CA LYS A 122 0.77 20.88 1.78
C LYS A 122 0.68 19.38 1.58
N ALA A 123 -0.48 18.79 1.85
CA ALA A 123 -0.74 17.39 1.60
C ALA A 123 -2.21 17.17 1.29
N GLY A 124 -2.49 16.15 0.50
CA GLY A 124 -3.85 15.83 0.09
C GLY A 124 -3.91 14.68 -0.89
N SER A 125 -5.13 14.35 -1.27
CA SER A 125 -5.49 13.51 -2.38
C SER A 125 -6.76 14.04 -3.04
N GLU A 126 -6.96 13.74 -4.32
CA GLU A 126 -8.17 14.08 -5.05
C GLU A 126 -9.07 12.85 -5.20
N SER A 127 -10.38 13.03 -5.03
CA SER A 127 -11.37 12.03 -5.45
C SER A 127 -11.61 12.14 -6.95
N GLY A 128 -11.78 11.02 -7.63
CA GLY A 128 -12.11 10.99 -9.06
C GLY A 128 -10.94 10.87 -10.01
N ARG A 129 -9.71 11.06 -9.58
CA ARG A 129 -8.49 10.77 -10.34
C ARG A 129 -7.31 10.51 -9.41
N LEU A 130 -6.29 9.84 -9.92
CA LEU A 130 -5.03 9.73 -9.18
C LEU A 130 -4.39 11.10 -9.01
N HIS A 131 -4.33 11.58 -7.78
CA HIS A 131 -3.48 12.67 -7.34
C HIS A 131 -3.36 12.60 -5.81
N ALA A 132 -2.24 12.10 -5.33
CA ALA A 132 -1.85 12.10 -3.92
C ALA A 132 -0.52 12.82 -3.77
N TRP A 133 -0.40 13.71 -2.75
CA TRP A 133 0.82 14.51 -2.58
C TRP A 133 1.14 14.85 -1.13
N ILE A 134 2.42 15.05 -0.86
CA ILE A 134 2.95 15.72 0.34
C ILE A 134 4.08 16.67 -0.09
N ASP A 135 3.90 17.98 0.10
CA ASP A 135 4.76 19.03 -0.41
C ASP A 135 4.95 18.90 -1.94
N ARG A 136 6.17 18.54 -2.38
CA ARG A 136 6.52 18.32 -3.78
C ARG A 136 6.62 16.85 -4.16
N TRP A 137 6.33 15.92 -3.25
CA TRP A 137 6.19 14.52 -3.60
C TRP A 137 4.79 14.27 -4.11
N SER A 138 4.64 13.60 -5.22
CA SER A 138 3.34 13.32 -5.80
C SER A 138 3.30 12.02 -6.59
N ALA A 139 2.11 11.43 -6.64
CA ALA A 139 1.68 10.46 -7.63
C ALA A 139 0.42 11.03 -8.29
N GLU A 140 0.45 11.26 -9.60
CA GLU A 140 -0.68 11.84 -10.31
C GLU A 140 -0.88 11.24 -11.70
N SER A 141 -2.11 11.26 -12.22
CA SER A 141 -2.41 10.89 -13.60
C SER A 141 -2.78 12.11 -14.43
N PRO A 142 -2.17 12.26 -15.64
CA PRO A 142 -2.60 13.28 -16.58
C PRO A 142 -4.05 13.05 -17.03
N ALA A 143 -4.87 14.11 -17.11
CA ALA A 143 -6.27 14.00 -17.48
C ALA A 143 -6.49 13.32 -18.86
N ALA A 144 -5.58 13.53 -19.81
CA ALA A 144 -5.63 12.91 -21.14
C ALA A 144 -5.18 11.43 -21.15
N ARG A 145 -4.54 10.95 -20.09
CA ARG A 145 -4.00 9.59 -19.94
C ARG A 145 -4.22 9.10 -18.51
N PRO A 146 -5.45 8.80 -18.10
CA PRO A 146 -5.81 8.55 -16.72
C PRO A 146 -5.11 7.32 -16.10
N ASP A 147 -4.72 6.34 -16.90
CA ASP A 147 -3.99 5.15 -16.45
C ASP A 147 -2.46 5.32 -16.44
N HIS A 148 -1.94 6.46 -16.91
CA HIS A 148 -0.53 6.80 -16.76
C HIS A 148 -0.30 7.46 -15.41
N HIS A 149 0.76 7.06 -14.72
CA HIS A 149 1.13 7.60 -13.42
C HIS A 149 2.45 8.35 -13.51
N LEU A 150 2.43 9.61 -13.13
CA LEU A 150 3.63 10.44 -12.97
C LEU A 150 4.01 10.44 -11.50
N LEU A 151 5.22 9.97 -11.20
CA LEU A 151 5.75 9.94 -9.85
C LEU A 151 6.85 10.99 -9.70
N GLN A 152 6.78 11.76 -8.65
CA GLN A 152 7.80 12.72 -8.26
C GLN A 152 8.07 12.63 -6.77
N ALA A 153 9.35 12.46 -6.40
CA ALA A 153 9.80 12.59 -5.03
C ALA A 153 11.21 13.17 -5.01
N ALA A 154 11.49 14.04 -4.04
CA ALA A 154 12.82 14.60 -3.84
C ALA A 154 13.03 14.94 -2.37
N GLU A 155 14.15 14.46 -1.80
CA GLU A 155 14.57 14.77 -0.44
C GLU A 155 16.10 14.87 -0.39
N GLY A 156 16.62 16.04 -0.03
CA GLY A 156 18.05 16.32 -0.10
C GLY A 156 18.56 16.18 -1.53
N ASP A 157 19.48 15.27 -1.70
CA ASP A 157 20.13 14.93 -2.98
C ASP A 157 19.61 13.61 -3.61
N LEU A 158 18.52 13.06 -3.07
CA LEU A 158 17.82 11.90 -3.60
C LEU A 158 16.55 12.33 -4.33
N ALA A 159 16.36 11.94 -5.60
CA ALA A 159 15.14 12.29 -6.33
C ALA A 159 14.77 11.27 -7.42
N ILE A 160 13.46 11.16 -7.68
CA ILE A 160 12.89 10.49 -8.85
C ILE A 160 11.90 11.40 -9.57
N GLN A 161 11.85 11.26 -10.89
CA GLN A 161 10.78 11.74 -11.78
C GLN A 161 10.51 10.64 -12.79
N LEU A 162 9.42 9.91 -12.63
CA LEU A 162 9.11 8.72 -13.42
C LEU A 162 7.76 8.86 -14.11
N ASP A 163 7.66 8.39 -15.36
CA ASP A 163 6.42 8.19 -16.13
C ASP A 163 6.19 6.69 -16.24
N LEU A 164 5.05 6.23 -15.72
CA LEU A 164 4.64 4.85 -15.69
C LEU A 164 3.43 4.65 -16.59
N SER A 165 3.48 3.67 -17.49
CA SER A 165 2.35 3.31 -18.36
C SER A 165 1.98 1.83 -18.18
N PRO A 166 0.68 1.48 -18.11
CA PRO A 166 0.26 0.10 -17.97
C PRO A 166 0.80 -0.79 -19.09
N GLY A 167 1.43 -1.89 -18.72
CA GLY A 167 1.85 -2.94 -19.64
C GLY A 167 0.83 -4.06 -19.74
N LYS A 168 -0.11 -4.11 -18.80
CA LYS A 168 -1.23 -5.07 -18.69
C LYS A 168 -2.47 -4.38 -18.08
N PRO A 169 -3.66 -4.98 -18.22
CA PRO A 169 -4.84 -4.57 -17.47
C PRO A 169 -4.59 -4.58 -15.96
N LEU A 170 -5.30 -3.74 -15.24
CA LEU A 170 -5.29 -3.78 -13.78
C LEU A 170 -5.94 -5.09 -13.27
N VAL A 171 -5.54 -5.51 -12.06
CA VAL A 171 -6.00 -6.74 -11.42
C VAL A 171 -6.63 -6.41 -10.07
N ILE A 172 -7.86 -6.86 -9.85
CA ILE A 172 -8.55 -6.75 -8.57
C ILE A 172 -8.20 -7.99 -7.74
N HIS A 173 -7.72 -7.76 -6.51
CA HIS A 173 -7.27 -8.82 -5.60
C HIS A 173 -8.36 -9.29 -4.65
N GLY A 174 -8.08 -10.42 -3.99
CA GLY A 174 -8.93 -11.03 -3.00
C GLY A 174 -10.02 -11.93 -3.57
N ASN A 175 -10.79 -12.53 -2.67
CA ASN A 175 -11.95 -13.31 -3.06
C ASN A 175 -13.15 -12.38 -3.26
N ASN A 176 -13.78 -12.41 -4.43
CA ASN A 176 -14.87 -11.49 -4.80
C ASN A 176 -14.50 -9.99 -4.62
N GLY A 177 -13.23 -9.61 -4.87
CA GLY A 177 -12.76 -8.23 -4.74
C GLY A 177 -12.49 -7.78 -3.29
N ILE A 178 -12.45 -8.71 -2.34
CA ILE A 178 -12.20 -8.45 -0.93
C ILE A 178 -10.87 -9.07 -0.48
N SER A 179 -9.94 -8.22 -0.07
CA SER A 179 -8.68 -8.59 0.55
C SER A 179 -8.82 -8.57 2.07
N ARG A 180 -8.86 -9.75 2.69
CA ARG A 180 -9.07 -9.86 4.15
C ARG A 180 -7.81 -9.54 4.94
N LYS A 181 -7.99 -8.80 6.04
CA LYS A 181 -6.92 -8.38 6.97
C LYS A 181 -7.10 -8.96 8.38
N GLY A 182 -8.15 -9.75 8.57
CA GLY A 182 -8.47 -10.43 9.80
C GLY A 182 -9.69 -11.34 9.63
N THR A 183 -10.07 -12.04 10.70
CA THR A 183 -11.16 -13.02 10.69
C THR A 183 -12.53 -12.40 10.91
N ASP A 184 -12.59 -11.21 11.51
CA ASP A 184 -13.86 -10.56 11.82
C ASP A 184 -14.51 -9.93 10.56
N ALA A 185 -15.82 -9.78 10.57
CA ALA A 185 -16.55 -9.11 9.51
C ALA A 185 -16.06 -7.66 9.36
N GLY A 186 -15.81 -7.23 8.11
CA GLY A 186 -15.31 -5.89 7.80
C GLY A 186 -13.81 -5.69 8.00
N GLN A 187 -13.07 -6.67 8.55
CA GLN A 187 -11.61 -6.64 8.56
C GLN A 187 -11.06 -6.98 7.17
N ALA A 188 -11.22 -6.04 6.25
CA ALA A 188 -10.87 -6.19 4.84
C ALA A 188 -10.61 -4.84 4.20
N SER A 189 -10.07 -4.89 3.00
CA SER A 189 -9.89 -3.76 2.11
C SER A 189 -10.34 -4.10 0.69
N HIS A 190 -10.61 -3.07 -0.09
CA HIS A 190 -10.65 -3.12 -1.54
C HIS A 190 -9.23 -2.91 -2.04
N TYR A 191 -8.77 -3.74 -2.97
CA TYR A 191 -7.38 -3.79 -3.37
C TYR A 191 -7.26 -4.14 -4.85
N TYR A 192 -6.58 -3.27 -5.61
CA TYR A 192 -6.21 -3.58 -7.00
C TYR A 192 -4.77 -3.15 -7.29
N SER A 193 -4.21 -3.71 -8.36
CA SER A 193 -2.85 -3.42 -8.80
C SER A 193 -2.74 -3.23 -10.31
N PHE A 194 -1.83 -2.35 -10.72
CA PHE A 194 -1.16 -2.49 -12.01
C PHE A 194 0.12 -3.32 -11.80
N THR A 195 0.05 -4.57 -12.19
CA THR A 195 1.10 -5.56 -11.88
C THR A 195 2.34 -5.44 -12.75
N ARG A 196 2.25 -4.70 -13.87
CA ARG A 196 3.36 -4.45 -14.79
C ARG A 196 3.19 -3.12 -15.49
N MET A 197 3.92 -2.11 -15.06
CA MET A 197 3.94 -0.79 -15.68
C MET A 197 5.29 -0.54 -16.33
N LYS A 198 5.31 -0.17 -17.60
CA LYS A 198 6.55 0.30 -18.27
C LYS A 198 6.93 1.64 -17.65
N THR A 199 8.18 1.77 -17.27
CA THR A 199 8.66 2.93 -16.54
C THR A 199 9.83 3.58 -17.27
N THR A 200 9.79 4.91 -17.40
CA THR A 200 10.89 5.74 -17.90
C THR A 200 11.03 6.98 -17.03
N GLY A 201 12.20 7.57 -16.99
CA GLY A 201 12.37 8.83 -16.26
C GLY A 201 13.79 9.11 -15.81
N LYS A 202 13.90 9.84 -14.71
CA LYS A 202 15.16 10.26 -14.11
C LYS A 202 15.23 9.84 -12.65
N LEU A 203 16.42 9.39 -12.24
CA LEU A 203 16.78 9.11 -10.87
C LEU A 203 18.05 9.89 -10.53
N THR A 204 18.06 10.58 -9.37
CA THR A 204 19.21 11.35 -8.90
C THR A 204 19.65 10.83 -7.54
N ILE A 205 20.97 10.60 -7.37
CA ILE A 205 21.61 10.25 -6.11
C ILE A 205 22.87 11.10 -5.97
N GLY A 206 22.93 11.93 -4.95
CA GLY A 206 24.02 12.87 -4.78
C GLY A 206 24.04 13.89 -5.92
N LYS A 207 25.18 13.98 -6.60
CA LYS A 207 25.37 14.85 -7.77
C LYS A 207 25.14 14.13 -9.11
N GLU A 208 24.86 12.84 -9.09
CA GLU A 208 24.67 12.02 -10.29
C GLU A 208 23.19 11.93 -10.64
N SER A 209 22.84 12.19 -11.89
CA SER A 209 21.47 12.02 -12.43
C SER A 209 21.52 11.01 -13.58
N PHE A 210 20.57 10.07 -13.57
CA PHE A 210 20.51 8.95 -14.48
C PHE A 210 19.19 8.95 -15.23
N ASP A 211 19.24 8.84 -16.57
CA ASP A 211 18.08 8.42 -17.34
C ASP A 211 17.89 6.92 -17.13
N VAL A 212 16.69 6.53 -16.72
CA VAL A 212 16.37 5.17 -16.35
C VAL A 212 15.15 4.65 -17.10
N THR A 213 15.15 3.34 -17.32
CA THR A 213 14.00 2.59 -17.84
C THR A 213 13.80 1.33 -17.01
N GLY A 214 12.60 0.79 -17.00
CA GLY A 214 12.34 -0.45 -16.25
C GLY A 214 10.88 -0.82 -16.19
N THR A 215 10.54 -1.55 -15.14
CA THR A 215 9.16 -1.93 -14.85
C THR A 215 8.83 -1.62 -13.41
N SER A 216 7.57 -1.24 -13.20
CA SER A 216 7.03 -0.95 -11.87
C SER A 216 5.80 -1.79 -11.58
N TRP A 217 5.52 -1.91 -10.32
CA TRP A 217 4.29 -2.40 -9.71
C TRP A 217 3.58 -1.25 -9.01
N MET A 218 2.26 -1.23 -9.05
CA MET A 218 1.45 -0.26 -8.32
C MET A 218 0.33 -0.97 -7.59
N ASP A 219 0.16 -0.67 -6.31
CA ASP A 219 -0.97 -1.07 -5.50
C ASP A 219 -1.79 0.13 -5.06
N HIS A 220 -3.11 -0.02 -5.12
CA HIS A 220 -4.04 0.88 -4.47
C HIS A 220 -4.97 0.06 -3.57
N GLU A 221 -4.97 0.42 -2.31
CA GLU A 221 -5.76 -0.31 -1.33
C GLU A 221 -6.46 0.67 -0.39
N PHE A 222 -7.76 0.44 -0.12
CA PHE A 222 -8.56 1.26 0.79
C PHE A 222 -9.49 0.41 1.63
N GLY A 223 -9.62 0.78 2.91
CA GLY A 223 -10.42 0.08 3.90
C GLY A 223 -10.52 0.83 5.21
N SER A 224 -11.26 0.29 6.18
CA SER A 224 -11.49 0.97 7.46
C SER A 224 -11.09 0.13 8.67
N ALA A 225 -10.78 -1.13 8.45
CA ALA A 225 -10.39 -2.02 9.54
C ALA A 225 -8.90 -1.92 9.84
N ASP A 226 -8.57 -2.05 11.12
CA ASP A 226 -7.20 -2.29 11.55
C ASP A 226 -6.83 -3.77 11.32
N LEU A 227 -5.54 -4.08 11.35
CA LEU A 227 -5.05 -5.46 11.32
C LEU A 227 -5.64 -6.28 12.49
N GLY A 228 -5.92 -7.56 12.26
CA GLY A 228 -6.46 -8.45 13.29
C GLY A 228 -5.60 -8.43 14.57
N LYS A 229 -6.23 -8.44 15.74
CA LYS A 229 -5.56 -8.30 17.05
C LYS A 229 -4.56 -9.39 17.37
N ASP A 230 -4.73 -10.58 16.79
CA ASP A 230 -3.83 -11.73 16.92
C ASP A 230 -2.62 -11.66 15.98
N LEU A 231 -2.59 -10.68 15.08
CA LEU A 231 -1.54 -10.51 14.08
C LEU A 231 -0.42 -9.61 14.61
N VAL A 232 0.79 -9.89 14.17
CA VAL A 232 2.00 -9.16 14.60
C VAL A 232 2.71 -8.46 13.45
N GLY A 233 2.33 -8.76 12.21
CA GLY A 233 2.92 -8.21 11.00
C GLY A 233 2.56 -9.02 9.77
N TRP A 234 3.22 -8.72 8.67
CA TRP A 234 3.02 -9.41 7.39
C TRP A 234 4.31 -9.53 6.60
N ASP A 235 4.27 -10.46 5.65
CA ASP A 235 5.24 -10.59 4.57
C ASP A 235 4.45 -10.42 3.27
N TRP A 236 4.84 -9.47 2.45
CA TRP A 236 4.22 -9.18 1.18
C TRP A 236 5.23 -9.31 0.04
N PHE A 237 4.76 -9.76 -1.11
CA PHE A 237 5.58 -9.99 -2.30
C PHE A 237 4.85 -9.55 -3.56
N SER A 238 5.55 -8.84 -4.44
CA SER A 238 5.17 -8.65 -5.84
C SER A 238 6.26 -9.22 -6.73
N LEU A 239 5.88 -10.08 -7.68
CA LEU A 239 6.82 -10.75 -8.56
C LEU A 239 6.40 -10.54 -10.02
N GLN A 240 7.37 -10.22 -10.88
CA GLN A 240 7.19 -10.08 -12.33
C GLN A 240 8.16 -11.04 -13.02
N LEU A 241 7.61 -12.07 -13.68
CA LEU A 241 8.42 -13.08 -14.36
C LEU A 241 8.63 -12.75 -15.85
N ASP A 242 9.69 -13.27 -16.43
CA ASP A 242 10.06 -13.08 -17.84
C ASP A 242 9.12 -13.79 -18.82
N ASN A 243 8.37 -14.81 -18.36
CA ASN A 243 7.31 -15.46 -19.10
C ASN A 243 5.99 -14.66 -19.14
N GLN A 244 6.00 -13.41 -18.69
CA GLN A 244 4.84 -12.50 -18.62
C GLN A 244 3.75 -12.97 -17.66
N THR A 245 4.10 -13.66 -16.58
CA THR A 245 3.20 -13.91 -15.45
C THR A 245 3.64 -13.09 -14.25
N GLU A 246 2.72 -12.76 -13.35
CA GLU A 246 3.00 -12.03 -12.12
C GLU A 246 2.35 -12.73 -10.93
N LEU A 247 2.85 -12.40 -9.73
CA LEU A 247 2.26 -12.84 -8.48
C LEU A 247 2.23 -11.70 -7.48
N MET A 248 1.11 -11.57 -6.78
CA MET A 248 1.03 -10.84 -5.53
C MET A 248 0.69 -11.84 -4.43
N LEU A 249 1.43 -11.83 -3.31
CA LEU A 249 1.22 -12.72 -2.18
C LEU A 249 1.37 -11.93 -0.89
N TYR A 250 0.53 -12.22 0.10
CA TYR A 250 0.78 -11.77 1.46
C TYR A 250 0.49 -12.86 2.47
N ARG A 251 1.35 -12.92 3.49
CA ARG A 251 1.23 -13.78 4.66
C ARG A 251 1.08 -12.92 5.90
N LEU A 252 -0.10 -12.89 6.49
CA LEU A 252 -0.34 -12.23 7.78
C LEU A 252 0.14 -13.18 8.89
N ARG A 253 1.03 -12.70 9.76
CA ARG A 253 1.68 -13.52 10.78
C ARG A 253 1.06 -13.32 12.14
N ARG A 254 0.85 -14.46 12.85
CA ARG A 254 0.50 -14.50 14.26
C ARG A 254 1.75 -14.48 15.14
N ALA A 255 1.55 -14.24 16.44
CA ALA A 255 2.64 -14.17 17.41
C ALA A 255 3.43 -15.50 17.56
N ASP A 256 2.80 -16.63 17.26
CA ASP A 256 3.43 -17.94 17.24
C ASP A 256 4.18 -18.26 15.93
N GLY A 257 4.22 -17.30 15.02
CA GLY A 257 4.85 -17.44 13.68
C GLY A 257 3.96 -18.12 12.63
N SER A 258 2.78 -18.63 13.01
CA SER A 258 1.86 -19.25 12.06
C SER A 258 1.25 -18.19 11.12
N ALA A 259 0.87 -18.64 9.90
CA ALA A 259 0.14 -17.81 8.98
C ALA A 259 -1.34 -17.73 9.38
N SER A 260 -1.92 -16.55 9.28
CA SER A 260 -3.38 -16.38 9.42
C SER A 260 -4.11 -17.05 8.23
N PRO A 261 -5.27 -17.70 8.45
CA PRO A 261 -6.04 -18.35 7.38
C PRO A 261 -6.58 -17.38 6.32
N VAL A 262 -6.56 -16.07 6.60
CA VAL A 262 -6.97 -15.02 5.65
C VAL A 262 -5.81 -14.51 4.80
N SER A 263 -4.59 -15.02 4.99
CA SER A 263 -3.47 -14.77 4.09
C SER A 263 -3.81 -15.29 2.70
N SER A 264 -3.42 -14.56 1.67
CA SER A 264 -3.81 -14.93 0.30
C SER A 264 -2.86 -14.35 -0.75
N GLY A 265 -3.15 -14.61 -2.00
CA GLY A 265 -2.43 -14.05 -3.12
C GLY A 265 -3.25 -14.06 -4.40
N THR A 266 -2.61 -13.65 -5.47
CA THR A 266 -3.16 -13.67 -6.82
C THR A 266 -2.06 -14.10 -7.78
N PHE A 267 -2.31 -15.14 -8.55
CA PHE A 267 -1.53 -15.48 -9.75
C PHE A 267 -2.13 -14.73 -10.93
N ILE A 268 -1.32 -14.06 -11.72
CA ILE A 268 -1.73 -13.27 -12.87
C ILE A 268 -1.11 -13.90 -14.12
N ASP A 269 -1.96 -14.33 -15.05
CA ASP A 269 -1.51 -14.95 -16.30
C ASP A 269 -0.97 -13.91 -17.31
N ARG A 270 -0.54 -14.40 -18.48
CA ARG A 270 0.03 -13.56 -19.56
C ARG A 270 -0.93 -12.49 -20.07
N ASP A 271 -2.22 -12.77 -20.01
CA ASP A 271 -3.27 -11.89 -20.50
C ASP A 271 -3.73 -10.88 -19.44
N GLY A 272 -3.19 -10.97 -18.22
CA GLY A 272 -3.53 -10.10 -17.08
C GLY A 272 -4.74 -10.61 -16.29
N LYS A 273 -5.19 -11.85 -16.49
CA LYS A 273 -6.28 -12.43 -15.72
C LYS A 273 -5.77 -12.95 -14.38
N GLY A 274 -6.33 -12.39 -13.30
CA GLY A 274 -6.03 -12.80 -11.92
C GLY A 274 -6.75 -14.08 -11.52
N GLN A 275 -6.04 -14.97 -10.84
CA GLN A 275 -6.58 -16.13 -10.13
C GLN A 275 -6.28 -15.95 -8.64
N HIS A 276 -7.32 -15.89 -7.80
CA HIS A 276 -7.16 -15.85 -6.36
C HIS A 276 -6.50 -17.13 -5.83
N LEU A 277 -5.58 -16.97 -4.87
CA LEU A 277 -4.89 -18.04 -4.16
C LEU A 277 -5.18 -17.90 -2.65
N ALA A 278 -5.80 -18.91 -2.07
CA ALA A 278 -5.94 -19.04 -0.62
C ALA A 278 -4.60 -19.48 0.00
N ILE A 279 -4.44 -19.35 1.31
CA ILE A 279 -3.20 -19.73 2.01
C ILE A 279 -2.82 -21.21 1.80
N GLY A 280 -3.77 -22.08 1.55
CA GLY A 280 -3.53 -23.50 1.27
C GLY A 280 -3.05 -23.79 -0.17
N ASP A 281 -3.14 -22.83 -1.07
CA ASP A 281 -2.76 -23.00 -2.48
C ASP A 281 -1.28 -22.74 -2.75
N PHE A 282 -0.56 -22.17 -1.78
CA PHE A 282 0.87 -21.86 -1.89
C PHE A 282 1.62 -22.07 -0.58
N THR A 283 2.93 -22.26 -0.70
CA THR A 283 3.83 -22.27 0.46
C THR A 283 4.90 -21.18 0.29
N LEU A 284 5.23 -20.51 1.40
CA LEU A 284 6.33 -19.55 1.52
C LEU A 284 7.25 -20.03 2.63
N GLU A 285 8.40 -20.60 2.25
CA GLU A 285 9.40 -21.17 3.16
C GLU A 285 10.62 -20.24 3.23
N PRO A 286 10.95 -19.67 4.40
CA PRO A 286 12.20 -18.92 4.57
C PRO A 286 13.40 -19.84 4.53
N LEU A 287 14.42 -19.51 3.72
CA LEU A 287 15.63 -20.31 3.54
C LEU A 287 16.86 -19.73 4.27
N SER A 288 16.83 -18.44 4.57
CA SER A 288 17.90 -17.76 5.32
C SER A 288 17.36 -16.56 6.07
N GLU A 289 18.17 -16.03 6.99
CA GLU A 289 17.86 -14.82 7.75
C GLU A 289 19.02 -13.82 7.67
N TRP A 290 18.69 -12.56 7.86
CA TRP A 290 19.63 -11.47 8.04
C TRP A 290 19.27 -10.68 9.29
N THR A 291 20.28 -10.33 10.08
CA THR A 291 20.09 -9.50 11.26
C THR A 291 20.48 -8.06 10.96
N SER A 292 19.54 -7.15 11.11
CA SER A 292 19.81 -5.73 10.91
C SER A 292 20.89 -5.23 11.87
N PRO A 293 21.92 -4.55 11.38
CA PRO A 293 22.92 -3.92 12.25
C PRO A 293 22.33 -2.76 13.05
N THR A 294 21.21 -2.18 12.59
CA THR A 294 20.55 -1.01 13.20
C THR A 294 19.49 -1.43 14.23
N SER A 295 18.42 -2.07 13.81
CA SER A 295 17.30 -2.45 14.69
C SER A 295 17.55 -3.73 15.50
N LYS A 296 18.52 -4.57 15.10
CA LYS A 296 18.77 -5.93 15.60
C LYS A 296 17.65 -6.91 15.26
N ALA A 297 16.67 -6.51 14.45
CA ALA A 297 15.63 -7.39 13.96
C ALA A 297 16.21 -8.49 13.05
N ARG A 298 15.61 -9.65 13.11
CA ARG A 298 15.96 -10.81 12.27
C ARG A 298 14.91 -10.94 11.18
N TYR A 299 15.29 -10.64 9.95
CA TYR A 299 14.44 -10.73 8.79
C TYR A 299 14.73 -11.99 7.98
N PRO A 300 13.72 -12.80 7.61
CA PRO A 300 13.92 -13.83 6.60
C PRO A 300 14.26 -13.16 5.27
N GLN A 301 15.28 -13.67 4.58
CA GLN A 301 15.81 -13.02 3.38
C GLN A 301 15.55 -13.82 2.12
N ARG A 302 16.02 -15.06 2.07
CA ARG A 302 15.75 -15.95 0.93
C ARG A 302 14.49 -16.75 1.20
N TRP A 303 13.69 -16.93 0.15
CA TRP A 303 12.44 -17.67 0.26
C TRP A 303 12.29 -18.68 -0.86
N ARG A 304 11.60 -19.80 -0.58
CA ARG A 304 11.04 -20.68 -1.57
C ARG A 304 9.53 -20.48 -1.62
N LEU A 305 9.03 -20.15 -2.80
CA LEU A 305 7.60 -20.10 -3.10
C LEU A 305 7.23 -21.31 -3.96
N THR A 306 6.19 -22.05 -3.56
CA THR A 306 5.65 -23.16 -4.34
C THR A 306 4.15 -22.98 -4.51
N ILE A 307 3.63 -23.15 -5.74
CA ILE A 307 2.20 -23.18 -6.08
C ILE A 307 1.94 -24.44 -6.91
N PRO A 308 1.48 -25.53 -6.27
CA PRO A 308 1.31 -26.83 -6.96
C PRO A 308 0.37 -26.77 -8.17
N SER A 309 -0.74 -26.03 -8.06
CA SER A 309 -1.72 -25.88 -9.15
C SER A 309 -1.17 -25.21 -10.41
N GLN A 310 -0.08 -24.45 -10.27
CA GLN A 310 0.62 -23.78 -11.38
C GLN A 310 1.92 -24.49 -11.78
N HIS A 311 2.22 -25.67 -11.19
CA HIS A 311 3.52 -26.33 -11.33
C HIS A 311 4.68 -25.34 -11.16
N LEU A 312 4.59 -24.48 -10.13
CA LEU A 312 5.48 -23.36 -9.90
C LEU A 312 6.35 -23.62 -8.68
N SER A 313 7.65 -23.42 -8.83
CA SER A 313 8.62 -23.39 -7.74
C SER A 313 9.65 -22.29 -8.02
N LEU A 314 9.69 -21.29 -7.16
CA LEU A 314 10.57 -20.12 -7.29
C LEU A 314 11.44 -19.94 -6.05
N GLU A 315 12.69 -19.53 -6.25
CA GLU A 315 13.53 -18.95 -5.21
C GLU A 315 13.54 -17.44 -5.35
N LEU A 316 13.30 -16.75 -4.22
CA LEU A 316 13.24 -15.29 -4.09
C LEU A 316 14.49 -14.87 -3.31
N ASN A 317 15.33 -14.05 -3.90
CA ASN A 317 16.61 -13.65 -3.30
C ASN A 317 16.71 -12.12 -3.26
N PRO A 318 16.95 -11.50 -2.08
CA PRO A 318 17.23 -10.07 -2.01
C PRO A 318 18.45 -9.69 -2.85
N LEU A 319 18.33 -8.64 -3.63
CA LEU A 319 19.46 -8.10 -4.40
C LEU A 319 20.50 -7.43 -3.52
N MET A 320 20.10 -7.00 -2.32
CA MET A 320 20.99 -6.63 -1.21
C MET A 320 20.27 -6.86 0.12
N ALA A 321 21.00 -7.19 1.18
CA ALA A 321 20.42 -7.52 2.47
C ALA A 321 19.91 -6.26 3.22
N GLU A 322 20.66 -5.17 3.15
CA GLU A 322 20.40 -3.95 3.92
C GLU A 322 19.46 -3.03 3.17
N GLN A 323 18.15 -3.28 3.33
CA GLN A 323 17.04 -2.48 2.78
C GLN A 323 15.97 -2.22 3.86
N GLU A 324 16.41 -1.92 5.08
CA GLU A 324 15.54 -1.63 6.21
C GLU A 324 15.21 -0.14 6.28
N LEU A 325 13.94 0.18 6.49
CA LEU A 325 13.44 1.53 6.76
C LEU A 325 13.06 1.67 8.23
N ALA A 326 13.62 2.66 8.92
CA ALA A 326 13.24 3.05 10.27
C ALA A 326 12.43 4.36 10.20
N THR A 327 11.13 4.27 10.00
CA THR A 327 10.26 5.43 9.75
C THR A 327 9.72 6.05 11.05
N THR A 328 10.65 6.51 11.89
CA THR A 328 10.37 6.99 13.25
C THR A 328 9.59 8.30 13.31
N ARG A 329 9.62 9.11 12.25
CA ARG A 329 8.96 10.43 12.17
C ARG A 329 7.55 10.35 11.56
N SER A 330 7.26 9.31 10.77
CA SER A 330 5.98 9.14 10.09
C SER A 330 5.16 8.02 10.72
N THR A 331 5.24 6.80 10.20
CA THR A 331 4.47 5.64 10.67
C THR A 331 4.96 5.10 12.02
N GLN A 332 6.19 5.43 12.42
CA GLN A 332 6.88 4.87 13.57
C GLN A 332 7.00 3.33 13.51
N VAL A 333 7.17 2.79 12.34
CA VAL A 333 7.35 1.36 12.06
C VAL A 333 8.75 1.17 11.49
N THR A 334 9.44 0.14 11.98
CA THR A 334 10.67 -0.34 11.34
C THR A 334 10.34 -1.60 10.57
N TYR A 335 10.63 -1.61 9.27
CA TYR A 335 10.34 -2.71 8.38
C TYR A 335 11.42 -2.85 7.30
N TRP A 336 11.53 -4.04 6.75
CA TRP A 336 12.43 -4.30 5.63
C TRP A 336 11.63 -4.26 4.33
N GLU A 337 12.10 -3.53 3.34
CA GLU A 337 11.46 -3.47 2.03
C GLU A 337 12.50 -3.30 0.94
N GLY A 338 12.52 -4.24 -0.02
CA GLY A 338 13.58 -4.23 -0.99
C GLY A 338 13.37 -5.04 -2.25
N ALA A 339 14.22 -4.69 -3.23
CA ALA A 339 14.27 -5.35 -4.51
C ALA A 339 14.83 -6.78 -4.39
N ILE A 340 14.17 -7.71 -5.08
CA ILE A 340 14.53 -9.13 -5.12
C ILE A 340 14.68 -9.61 -6.55
N GLU A 341 15.55 -10.61 -6.76
CA GLU A 341 15.56 -11.42 -7.97
C GLU A 341 14.76 -12.71 -7.74
N VAL A 342 14.22 -13.23 -8.83
CA VAL A 342 13.42 -14.45 -8.85
C VAL A 342 14.01 -15.42 -9.85
N ASN A 343 14.21 -16.67 -9.43
CA ASN A 343 14.66 -17.75 -10.30
C ASN A 343 13.87 -19.01 -10.00
N GLY A 344 13.52 -19.81 -11.02
CA GLY A 344 12.83 -21.06 -10.77
C GLY A 344 12.22 -21.69 -12.01
N VAL A 345 11.10 -22.36 -11.80
CA VAL A 345 10.37 -23.06 -12.87
C VAL A 345 8.88 -22.80 -12.76
N VAL A 346 8.23 -22.71 -13.91
CA VAL A 346 6.76 -22.67 -14.08
C VAL A 346 6.43 -23.65 -15.20
N GLN A 347 5.58 -24.64 -14.92
CA GLN A 347 5.22 -25.68 -15.90
C GLN A 347 6.47 -26.27 -16.57
N ASP A 348 7.44 -26.70 -15.77
CA ASP A 348 8.72 -27.29 -16.18
C ASP A 348 9.63 -26.39 -17.03
N THR A 349 9.24 -25.13 -17.24
CA THR A 349 10.02 -24.14 -17.98
C THR A 349 10.78 -23.24 -16.99
N LYS A 350 12.08 -23.08 -17.20
CA LYS A 350 12.90 -22.16 -16.42
C LYS A 350 12.41 -20.72 -16.62
N VAL A 351 12.25 -20.00 -15.51
CA VAL A 351 11.86 -18.60 -15.50
C VAL A 351 12.83 -17.81 -14.64
N LYS A 352 12.95 -16.54 -14.97
CA LYS A 352 13.61 -15.51 -14.17
C LYS A 352 12.67 -14.34 -13.97
N GLY A 353 12.97 -13.52 -13.02
CA GLY A 353 12.19 -12.32 -12.77
C GLY A 353 12.81 -11.43 -11.72
N HIS A 354 12.06 -10.43 -11.38
CA HIS A 354 12.36 -9.50 -10.31
C HIS A 354 11.07 -9.18 -9.54
N GLY A 355 11.21 -8.53 -8.42
CA GLY A 355 10.07 -8.13 -7.61
C GLY A 355 10.49 -7.28 -6.43
N TYR A 356 9.55 -7.13 -5.54
CA TYR A 356 9.74 -6.51 -4.23
C TYR A 356 9.20 -7.42 -3.13
N MET A 357 9.80 -7.31 -1.96
CA MET A 357 9.38 -7.98 -0.74
C MET A 357 9.30 -6.95 0.37
N GLU A 358 8.23 -6.97 1.14
CA GLU A 358 8.03 -6.16 2.33
C GLU A 358 7.85 -7.08 3.54
N LEU A 359 8.60 -6.83 4.62
CA LEU A 359 8.63 -7.62 5.84
C LEU A 359 8.38 -6.71 7.04
N THR A 360 7.15 -6.70 7.55
CA THR A 360 6.71 -5.83 8.64
C THR A 360 6.47 -6.61 9.93
N GLY A 361 6.78 -6.00 11.09
CA GLY A 361 6.54 -6.61 12.40
C GLY A 361 7.64 -7.54 12.88
N TYR A 362 8.86 -7.42 12.36
CA TYR A 362 10.04 -8.18 12.80
C TYR A 362 10.90 -7.40 13.80
N ALA A 363 11.02 -6.08 13.62
CA ALA A 363 11.73 -5.22 14.58
C ALA A 363 10.92 -5.01 15.86
N GLU A 364 9.62 -4.83 15.71
CA GLU A 364 8.65 -4.72 16.78
C GLU A 364 7.29 -5.23 16.29
N ARG A 365 6.48 -5.75 17.19
CA ARG A 365 5.11 -6.15 16.85
C ARG A 365 4.37 -4.96 16.25
N PHE A 366 3.72 -5.18 15.10
CA PHE A 366 2.88 -4.17 14.50
C PHE A 366 1.60 -3.98 15.32
N THR A 367 1.60 -3.00 16.21
CA THR A 367 0.46 -2.66 17.08
C THR A 367 -0.16 -1.33 16.71
N LYS A 368 0.44 -0.66 15.73
CA LYS A 368 0.06 0.72 15.39
C LYS A 368 -1.18 0.74 14.53
N LYS A 369 -2.07 1.63 14.87
CA LYS A 369 -3.20 1.99 14.03
C LYS A 369 -2.66 2.96 12.99
N LEU A 370 -2.37 2.49 11.80
CA LEU A 370 -2.03 3.35 10.66
C LEU A 370 -3.19 4.26 10.33
#